data_902cf0431d194417527ae1aa4647eb5a
#
_entry.id   902cf0431d194417527ae1aa4647eb5a
#
_cell.length_a   1.000
_cell.length_b   1.000
_cell.length_c   1.000
_cell.angle_alpha   90.00
_cell.angle_beta   90.00
_cell.angle_gamma   90.00
#
_symmetry.space_group_name_H-M   'P 1'
#
loop_
_entity.id
_entity.type
_entity.pdbx_description
1 polymer ?
#
loop_
_entity_poly.entity_id
_entity_poly.type
_entity_poly.pdbx_seq_one_letter_code
_entity_poly.pdbx_strand_id
1 'polypeptide(L)'
;MINHDKKIIFVHIPKTGGASIESLFCASPLYGKEKHLMSHEYDPKYLKSYFKFAFARNPWDRILSYYFFRLKKNYEMFGHGDSFSNWIKFLGNCRDNDYKNNFFQFYLSI
;
A
#
# COMPACT_ATOMS: atom_id res chain seq x y z
N MET A 1 -0.24 -3.17 -10.38
CA MET A 1 -0.17 -2.66 -11.77
C MET A 1 0.22 -3.78 -12.72
N ILE A 2 -0.40 -3.87 -13.89
CA ILE A 2 -0.02 -4.80 -14.95
C ILE A 2 0.28 -4.01 -16.23
N ASN A 3 1.36 -4.38 -16.93
CA ASN A 3 1.71 -3.87 -18.24
C ASN A 3 1.76 -5.05 -19.22
N HIS A 4 0.80 -5.10 -20.13
CA HIS A 4 0.64 -6.21 -21.07
C HIS A 4 1.70 -6.20 -22.18
N ASP A 5 2.11 -5.03 -22.62
CA ASP A 5 3.10 -4.89 -23.71
C ASP A 5 4.47 -5.41 -23.25
N LYS A 6 4.85 -5.09 -22.02
CA LYS A 6 6.13 -5.51 -21.42
C LYS A 6 6.04 -6.85 -20.68
N LYS A 7 4.85 -7.41 -20.53
CA LYS A 7 4.57 -8.63 -19.74
C LYS A 7 5.11 -8.54 -18.31
N ILE A 8 4.79 -7.45 -17.63
CA ILE A 8 5.25 -7.13 -16.27
C ILE A 8 4.06 -6.95 -15.35
N ILE A 9 4.16 -7.51 -14.13
CA ILE A 9 3.30 -7.20 -13.00
C ILE A 9 4.14 -6.57 -11.91
N PHE A 10 3.81 -5.35 -11.55
CA PHE A 10 4.34 -4.67 -10.38
C PHE A 10 3.32 -4.71 -9.24
N VAL A 11 3.64 -5.43 -8.17
CA VAL A 11 2.83 -5.45 -6.95
C VAL A 11 3.20 -4.23 -6.12
N HIS A 12 2.33 -3.23 -6.13
CA HIS A 12 2.59 -1.97 -5.46
C HIS A 12 2.29 -2.08 -3.96
N ILE A 13 3.30 -2.36 -3.18
CA ILE A 13 3.21 -2.25 -1.72
C ILE A 13 3.19 -0.76 -1.34
N PRO A 14 2.17 -0.29 -0.60
CA PRO A 14 2.08 1.12 -0.22
C PRO A 14 3.28 1.61 0.58
N LYS A 15 3.69 2.86 0.32
CA LYS A 15 4.82 3.54 1.01
C LYS A 15 6.20 2.95 0.73
N THR A 16 6.37 2.26 -0.39
CA THR A 16 7.67 1.75 -0.87
C THR A 16 8.20 2.48 -2.10
N GLY A 17 7.64 3.66 -2.43
CA GLY A 17 8.06 4.43 -3.61
C GLY A 17 7.35 4.02 -4.91
N GLY A 18 6.30 3.19 -4.82
CA GLY A 18 5.62 2.62 -5.98
C GLY A 18 5.04 3.63 -6.97
N ALA A 19 4.67 4.84 -6.53
CA ALA A 19 4.18 5.88 -7.44
C ALA A 19 5.24 6.30 -8.48
N SER A 20 6.51 6.36 -8.09
CA SER A 20 7.62 6.65 -9.02
C SER A 20 7.82 5.51 -10.01
N ILE A 21 7.65 4.27 -9.57
CA ILE A 21 7.75 3.10 -10.44
C ILE A 21 6.58 3.05 -11.42
N GLU A 22 5.37 3.32 -10.96
CA GLU A 22 4.19 3.37 -11.83
C GLU A 22 4.33 4.41 -12.93
N SER A 23 4.91 5.57 -12.65
CA SER A 23 5.14 6.61 -13.65
C SER A 23 6.07 6.19 -14.80
N LEU A 24 6.94 5.20 -14.55
CA LEU A 24 7.83 4.65 -15.57
C LEU A 24 7.16 3.59 -16.47
N PHE A 25 6.11 2.94 -15.99
CA PHE A 25 5.50 1.79 -16.65
C PHE A 25 4.05 2.01 -17.11
N CYS A 26 3.39 3.06 -16.62
CA CYS A 26 2.00 3.37 -16.97
C CYS A 26 1.92 4.66 -17.78
N ALA A 27 1.16 4.63 -18.87
CA ALA A 27 0.84 5.83 -19.64
C ALA A 27 -0.13 6.75 -18.88
N SER A 28 -0.89 6.22 -17.93
CA SER A 28 -1.83 6.96 -17.09
C SER A 28 -1.68 6.53 -15.62
N PRO A 29 -1.81 7.46 -14.67
CA PRO A 29 -1.75 7.12 -13.26
C PRO A 29 -2.92 6.22 -12.86
N LEU A 30 -2.63 5.17 -12.11
CA LEU A 30 -3.64 4.31 -11.52
C LEU A 30 -4.18 4.92 -10.23
N TYR A 31 -5.48 4.75 -9.99
CA TYR A 31 -6.18 5.26 -8.82
C TYR A 31 -6.96 4.15 -8.11
N GLY A 32 -7.17 4.32 -6.80
CA GLY A 32 -8.02 3.44 -6.01
C GLY A 32 -7.47 2.03 -5.82
N LYS A 33 -8.37 1.04 -5.88
CA LYS A 33 -8.04 -0.38 -5.65
C LYS A 33 -7.08 -0.95 -6.68
N GLU A 34 -7.19 -0.54 -7.93
CA GLU A 34 -6.34 -1.04 -9.01
C GLU A 34 -4.85 -0.74 -8.80
N LYS A 35 -4.56 0.32 -8.05
CA LYS A 35 -3.21 0.73 -7.72
C LYS A 35 -2.51 -0.28 -6.79
N HIS A 36 -3.24 -0.90 -5.89
CA HIS A 36 -2.70 -1.70 -4.78
C HIS A 36 -3.21 -3.15 -4.79
N LEU A 37 -3.45 -3.72 -5.96
CA LEU A 37 -3.83 -5.12 -6.08
C LEU A 37 -2.79 -6.04 -5.44
N MET A 38 -3.26 -6.98 -4.64
CA MET A 38 -2.45 -8.07 -4.11
C MET A 38 -2.12 -9.06 -5.22
N SER A 39 -1.07 -9.85 -5.03
CA SER A 39 -0.63 -10.82 -6.05
C SER A 39 -1.72 -11.81 -6.45
N HIS A 40 -2.57 -12.25 -5.51
CA HIS A 40 -3.66 -13.19 -5.73
C HIS A 40 -4.89 -12.59 -6.44
N GLU A 41 -4.97 -11.27 -6.56
CA GLU A 41 -6.05 -10.57 -7.24
C GLU A 41 -5.82 -10.42 -8.76
N TYR A 42 -4.62 -10.78 -9.24
CA TYR A 42 -4.34 -10.83 -10.67
C TYR A 42 -4.80 -12.16 -11.29
N ASP A 43 -5.24 -12.12 -12.54
CA ASP A 43 -5.61 -13.32 -13.30
C ASP A 43 -4.44 -14.34 -13.31
N PRO A 44 -4.68 -15.61 -12.92
CA PRO A 44 -3.65 -16.64 -12.86
C PRO A 44 -2.85 -16.83 -14.16
N LYS A 45 -3.46 -16.57 -15.32
CA LYS A 45 -2.77 -16.68 -16.62
C LYS A 45 -1.61 -15.68 -16.74
N TYR A 46 -1.79 -14.45 -16.22
CA TYR A 46 -0.74 -13.43 -16.23
C TYR A 46 0.30 -13.70 -15.14
N LEU A 47 -0.14 -14.21 -13.97
CA LEU A 47 0.78 -14.60 -12.90
C LEU A 47 1.76 -15.69 -13.33
N LYS A 48 1.35 -16.59 -14.22
CA LYS A 48 2.23 -17.65 -14.73
C LYS A 48 3.23 -17.18 -15.77
N SER A 49 2.85 -16.19 -16.60
CA SER A 49 3.60 -15.85 -17.82
C SER A 49 4.33 -14.50 -17.74
N TYR A 50 3.99 -13.63 -16.80
CA TYR A 50 4.57 -12.30 -16.70
C TYR A 50 5.67 -12.25 -15.63
N PHE A 51 6.65 -11.38 -15.86
CA PHE A 51 7.64 -11.06 -14.84
C PHE A 51 6.98 -10.28 -13.70
N LYS A 52 7.22 -10.70 -12.46
CA LYS A 52 6.62 -10.11 -11.27
C LYS A 52 7.69 -9.55 -10.35
N PHE A 53 7.45 -8.34 -9.84
CA PHE A 53 8.31 -7.74 -8.85
C PHE A 53 7.54 -6.81 -7.91
N ALA A 54 8.13 -6.55 -6.75
CA ALA A 54 7.67 -5.59 -5.77
C ALA A 54 8.88 -4.94 -5.10
N PHE A 55 8.71 -3.76 -4.52
CA PHE A 55 9.69 -3.17 -3.62
C PHE A 55 9.23 -3.31 -2.18
N ALA A 56 10.10 -3.85 -1.35
CA ALA A 56 9.93 -3.85 0.09
C ALA A 56 10.66 -2.66 0.71
N ARG A 57 10.23 -2.24 1.87
CA ARG A 57 10.87 -1.21 2.68
C ARG A 57 10.92 -1.70 4.12
N ASN A 58 11.90 -1.24 4.91
CA ASN A 58 11.93 -1.49 6.33
C ASN A 58 10.54 -1.19 6.93
N PRO A 59 9.93 -2.12 7.68
CA PRO A 59 8.55 -1.97 8.16
C PRO A 59 8.37 -0.75 9.09
N TRP A 60 9.35 -0.42 9.89
CA TRP A 60 9.32 0.76 10.76
C TRP A 60 9.34 2.07 9.96
N ASP A 61 10.21 2.16 8.97
CA ASP A 61 10.26 3.31 8.05
C ASP A 61 8.97 3.43 7.24
N ARG A 62 8.36 2.30 6.88
CA ARG A 62 7.11 2.27 6.12
C ARG A 62 5.96 2.83 6.95
N ILE A 63 5.83 2.40 8.21
CA ILE A 63 4.81 2.92 9.15
C ILE A 63 5.01 4.41 9.39
N LEU A 64 6.24 4.85 9.64
CA LEU A 64 6.56 6.26 9.83
C LEU A 64 6.22 7.10 8.59
N SER A 65 6.57 6.61 7.42
CA SER A 65 6.22 7.25 6.14
C SER A 65 4.70 7.36 5.92
N TYR A 66 3.94 6.38 6.41
CA TYR A 66 2.48 6.41 6.35
C TYR A 66 1.89 7.45 7.31
N TYR A 67 2.40 7.52 8.53
CA TYR A 67 2.00 8.53 9.51
C TYR A 67 2.16 9.95 8.95
N PHE A 68 3.35 10.31 8.44
CA PHE A 68 3.59 11.62 7.84
C PHE A 68 2.75 11.90 6.60
N PHE A 69 2.48 10.87 5.80
CA PHE A 69 1.58 11.02 4.66
C PHE A 69 0.16 11.38 5.10
N ARG A 70 -0.33 10.78 6.17
CA ARG A 70 -1.66 11.10 6.71
C ARG A 70 -1.71 12.52 7.29
N LEU A 71 -0.71 12.91 8.05
CA LEU A 71 -0.58 14.29 8.56
C LEU A 71 -0.62 15.32 7.41
N LYS A 72 0.21 15.10 6.37
CA LYS A 72 0.28 16.00 5.21
C LYS A 72 -1.06 16.12 4.47
N LYS A 73 -1.89 15.09 4.49
CA LYS A 73 -3.19 15.05 3.81
C LYS A 73 -4.35 15.50 4.70
N ASN A 74 -4.08 15.96 5.93
CA ASN A 74 -5.10 16.33 6.93
C ASN A 74 -6.18 15.24 7.12
N TYR A 75 -5.81 13.97 6.93
CA TYR A 75 -6.70 12.88 7.28
C TYR A 75 -6.87 12.86 8.79
N GLU A 76 -8.12 12.84 9.25
CA GLU A 76 -8.42 12.64 10.66
C GLU A 76 -7.70 11.41 11.19
N MET A 77 -6.90 11.60 12.21
CA MET A 77 -6.11 10.55 12.83
C MET A 77 -6.89 9.94 14.01
N PHE A 78 -8.19 9.65 13.79
CA PHE A 78 -9.07 8.94 14.72
C PHE A 78 -8.94 9.39 16.18
N GLY A 79 -8.96 10.71 16.43
CA GLY A 79 -8.97 11.25 17.79
C GLY A 79 -7.71 11.02 18.65
N HIS A 80 -6.62 10.51 18.08
CA HIS A 80 -5.45 10.07 18.85
C HIS A 80 -4.34 11.10 19.00
N GLY A 81 -4.64 12.37 18.76
CA GLY A 81 -3.67 13.46 18.84
C GLY A 81 -2.59 13.40 17.74
N ASP A 82 -1.79 14.43 17.67
CA ASP A 82 -0.78 14.61 16.60
C ASP A 82 0.52 13.80 16.83
N SER A 83 0.57 12.99 17.90
CA SER A 83 1.78 12.27 18.29
C SER A 83 1.83 10.88 17.65
N PHE A 84 2.95 10.57 17.01
CA PHE A 84 3.23 9.24 16.45
C PHE A 84 3.11 8.13 17.51
N SER A 85 3.56 8.39 18.72
CA SER A 85 3.48 7.42 19.83
C SER A 85 2.03 7.05 20.19
N ASN A 86 1.14 8.03 20.27
CA ASN A 86 -0.27 7.79 20.54
C ASN A 86 -0.94 7.03 19.41
N TRP A 87 -0.60 7.37 18.18
CA TRP A 87 -1.11 6.68 16.99
C TRP A 87 -0.67 5.21 16.95
N ILE A 88 0.59 4.89 17.23
CA ILE A 88 1.09 3.50 17.31
C ILE A 88 0.41 2.71 18.44
N LYS A 89 0.21 3.31 19.62
CA LYS A 89 -0.53 2.67 20.73
C LYS A 89 -1.96 2.36 20.32
N PHE A 90 -2.62 3.29 19.65
CA PHE A 90 -3.96 3.05 19.10
C PHE A 90 -3.97 1.87 18.14
N LEU A 91 -3.04 1.82 17.18
CA LEU A 91 -2.94 0.69 16.24
C LEU A 91 -2.77 -0.66 16.94
N GLY A 92 -1.95 -0.71 17.98
CA GLY A 92 -1.75 -1.92 18.79
C GLY A 92 -2.98 -2.36 19.59
N ASN A 93 -3.92 -1.45 19.86
CA ASN A 93 -5.14 -1.72 20.61
C ASN A 93 -6.36 -2.00 19.72
N CYS A 94 -6.27 -1.73 18.41
CA CYS A 94 -7.35 -2.04 17.49
C CYS A 94 -7.54 -3.56 17.38
N ARG A 95 -8.79 -4.02 17.49
CA ARG A 95 -9.15 -5.43 17.29
C ARG A 95 -9.39 -5.71 15.80
N ASP A 96 -9.29 -6.98 15.41
CA ASP A 96 -9.43 -7.42 14.00
C ASP A 96 -10.69 -6.90 13.27
N ASN A 97 -11.78 -6.68 14.00
CA ASN A 97 -13.03 -6.16 13.42
C ASN A 97 -12.97 -4.69 13.02
N ASP A 98 -12.13 -3.90 13.68
CA ASP A 98 -11.93 -2.48 13.36
C ASP A 98 -11.11 -2.30 12.08
N TYR A 99 -10.36 -3.33 11.70
CA TYR A 99 -9.52 -3.34 10.50
C TYR A 99 -10.30 -3.66 9.22
N LYS A 100 -11.44 -4.37 9.30
CA LYS A 100 -12.19 -4.83 8.11
C LYS A 100 -12.73 -3.70 7.24
N ASN A 101 -12.94 -2.53 7.80
CA ASN A 101 -13.43 -1.36 7.09
C ASN A 101 -12.34 -0.35 6.75
N ASN A 102 -11.10 -0.58 7.14
CA ASN A 102 -10.02 0.37 7.02
C ASN A 102 -8.86 -0.19 6.21
N PHE A 103 -8.30 0.67 5.42
CA PHE A 103 -7.05 0.62 4.68
C PHE A 103 -5.87 -0.08 5.41
N PHE A 104 -6.03 -0.42 6.69
CA PHE A 104 -5.03 -1.01 7.56
C PHE A 104 -4.74 -2.48 7.31
N GLN A 105 -5.73 -3.29 6.93
CA GLN A 105 -5.47 -4.70 6.57
C GLN A 105 -4.40 -4.80 5.49
N PHE A 106 -4.39 -3.82 4.60
CA PHE A 106 -3.44 -3.73 3.51
C PHE A 106 -1.99 -3.45 3.97
N TYR A 107 -1.81 -2.85 5.15
CA TYR A 107 -0.50 -2.46 5.65
C TYR A 107 0.12 -3.45 6.63
N LEU A 108 -0.68 -4.28 7.29
CA LEU A 108 -0.22 -5.23 8.30
C LEU A 108 -0.20 -6.68 7.81
N SER A 109 -0.84 -6.99 6.68
CA SER A 109 -0.96 -8.34 6.13
C SER A 109 0.21 -8.77 5.23
N ILE A 110 1.38 -8.18 5.47
CA ILE A 110 2.62 -8.58 4.77
C ILE A 110 3.63 -9.06 5.79
#